data_4e378e65e35b71f84f5824ae523bd810
#
_entry.id   4e378e65e35b71f84f5824ae523bd810
#
_cell.length_a   1.000
_cell.length_b   1.000
_cell.length_c   1.000
_cell.angle_alpha   90.00
_cell.angle_beta   90.00
_cell.angle_gamma   90.00
#
_symmetry.space_group_name_H-M   'P 1'
#
loop_
_entity.id
_entity.type
_entity.pdbx_description
1 polymer ?
#
loop_
_entity_poly.entity_id
_entity_poly.type
_entity_poly.pdbx_seq_one_letter_code
_entity_poly.pdbx_strand_id
1 'polypeptide(L)'
;MEQVINAKAILKKKPKEEKVQGRSYTSNATKLLKHLDRLEIIQKGGRPKPVMFHMSPANPCNLTCSFCCFANRSMKEMLTVAQMKSAIDQFVALGVLGMEFIGGGEPTLHPKLDEVIAYAHSKGLKIGICTNGSRLKKVKNWHMLSWVRLGMYSWDEEKPYEYHLEVIEGLDIEISAAYVWDGATETSTNPNITGEWLDSKAKRLASNSYKEDNFLKMLAWVEEHKIPCRIAFNAIKPVELVKQDIDRIRVLISQYEEKNGKLNYAFLSDFNFKGERRNDNCYMHMVKPCVFTDGNVYVCPSAELAPENNYQVNPEFKICDIDGITDFYNSQVGGPDVSRRHHDCSFCKYSIQNELIDDIVTETRHNEFA
;
A
#
# COMPACT_ATOMS: atom_id res chain seq x y z
N MET A 1 40.77 -24.18 8.67
CA MET A 1 40.14 -24.13 7.34
C MET A 1 38.63 -24.11 7.55
N GLU A 2 38.09 -22.94 7.67
CA GLU A 2 36.65 -22.73 7.78
C GLU A 2 35.99 -22.89 6.43
N GLN A 3 35.11 -23.85 6.31
CA GLN A 3 34.25 -23.99 5.12
C GLN A 3 33.21 -22.87 5.19
N VAL A 4 33.42 -21.81 4.42
CA VAL A 4 32.38 -20.81 4.14
C VAL A 4 31.28 -21.51 3.36
N ILE A 5 30.18 -21.83 4.02
CA ILE A 5 28.98 -22.38 3.37
C ILE A 5 28.44 -21.28 2.44
N ASN A 6 28.56 -21.54 1.15
CA ASN A 6 28.09 -20.60 0.14
C ASN A 6 26.55 -20.58 0.10
N ALA A 7 25.94 -19.70 0.86
CA ALA A 7 24.49 -19.52 0.92
C ALA A 7 23.81 -19.30 -0.45
N LYS A 8 24.58 -18.87 -1.47
CA LYS A 8 24.10 -18.75 -2.86
C LYS A 8 23.81 -20.09 -3.54
N ALA A 9 24.39 -21.19 -3.04
CA ALA A 9 24.17 -22.52 -3.63
C ALA A 9 22.83 -23.16 -3.17
N ILE A 10 22.25 -22.70 -2.07
CA ILE A 10 21.00 -23.24 -1.49
C ILE A 10 19.77 -22.62 -2.19
N LEU A 11 19.92 -21.48 -2.84
CA LEU A 11 18.84 -20.79 -3.55
C LEU A 11 18.73 -21.23 -5.01
N LYS A 12 18.86 -22.52 -5.32
CA LYS A 12 18.52 -23.04 -6.64
C LYS A 12 17.05 -22.77 -6.92
N LYS A 13 16.80 -22.00 -7.99
CA LYS A 13 15.49 -21.65 -8.52
C LYS A 13 14.58 -22.88 -8.54
N LYS A 14 13.55 -22.90 -7.70
CA LYS A 14 12.40 -23.77 -7.91
C LYS A 14 11.70 -23.40 -9.21
N PRO A 15 11.13 -24.36 -9.93
CA PRO A 15 10.39 -24.08 -11.17
C PRO A 15 9.28 -23.06 -10.94
N LYS A 16 8.98 -22.25 -11.96
CA LYS A 16 7.99 -21.16 -11.94
C LYS A 16 6.55 -21.60 -11.63
N GLU A 17 6.27 -22.89 -11.59
CA GLU A 17 4.90 -23.43 -11.55
C GLU A 17 4.27 -23.60 -10.15
N GLU A 18 5.04 -23.41 -9.07
CA GLU A 18 4.51 -23.48 -7.69
C GLU A 18 4.65 -22.15 -6.93
N LYS A 19 4.46 -21.03 -7.58
CA LYS A 19 4.36 -19.76 -6.86
C LYS A 19 2.97 -19.62 -6.26
N VAL A 20 2.86 -20.17 -5.08
CA VAL A 20 1.77 -19.90 -4.17
C VAL A 20 1.49 -18.40 -4.08
N GLN A 21 0.34 -18.02 -4.69
CA GLN A 21 -0.64 -17.16 -4.08
C GLN A 21 -0.10 -15.93 -3.34
N GLY A 22 -0.12 -14.79 -4.00
CA GLY A 22 -0.26 -13.48 -3.36
C GLY A 22 0.88 -12.94 -2.52
N ARG A 23 1.78 -13.76 -2.01
CA ARG A 23 2.87 -13.33 -1.12
C ARG A 23 3.99 -12.55 -1.81
N SER A 24 4.15 -12.67 -3.13
CA SER A 24 5.22 -11.97 -3.85
C SER A 24 4.94 -10.48 -4.04
N TYR A 25 3.68 -10.08 -4.09
CA TYR A 25 3.25 -8.71 -4.41
C TYR A 25 2.95 -7.84 -3.19
N THR A 26 2.70 -8.46 -2.04
CA THR A 26 2.39 -7.70 -0.83
C THR A 26 3.66 -7.19 -0.17
N SER A 27 3.54 -6.07 0.53
CA SER A 27 4.56 -5.60 1.46
C SER A 27 4.69 -6.65 2.57
N ASN A 28 5.66 -7.55 2.44
CA ASN A 28 5.95 -8.57 3.42
C ASN A 28 7.17 -8.14 4.23
N ALA A 29 7.10 -8.23 5.55
CA ALA A 29 8.19 -7.89 6.44
C ALA A 29 9.48 -8.64 6.10
N THR A 30 9.39 -9.91 5.69
CA THR A 30 10.55 -10.72 5.29
C THR A 30 11.31 -10.17 4.08
N LYS A 31 10.73 -9.29 3.27
CA LYS A 31 11.46 -8.60 2.20
C LYS A 31 12.54 -7.66 2.72
N LEU A 32 12.40 -7.17 3.96
CA LEU A 32 13.41 -6.36 4.63
C LEU A 32 14.73 -7.12 4.81
N LEU A 33 14.68 -8.43 5.02
CA LEU A 33 15.87 -9.28 5.11
C LEU A 33 16.72 -9.33 3.83
N LYS A 34 16.23 -8.79 2.73
CA LYS A 34 17.00 -8.63 1.49
C LYS A 34 17.83 -7.34 1.47
N HIS A 35 17.69 -6.51 2.51
CA HIS A 35 18.32 -5.19 2.66
C HIS A 35 19.08 -5.15 4.00
N LEU A 36 19.92 -6.16 4.25
CA LEU A 36 20.68 -6.30 5.50
C LEU A 36 21.62 -5.11 5.75
N ASP A 37 22.18 -4.55 4.69
CA ASP A 37 22.99 -3.33 4.73
C ASP A 37 22.26 -2.16 5.41
N ARG A 38 20.98 -2.03 5.18
CA ARG A 38 20.14 -0.98 5.77
C ARG A 38 19.78 -1.30 7.22
N LEU A 39 19.48 -2.56 7.51
CA LEU A 39 19.20 -3.02 8.88
C LEU A 39 20.42 -2.85 9.78
N GLU A 40 21.63 -3.13 9.28
CA GLU A 40 22.88 -2.91 10.00
C GLU A 40 23.10 -1.42 10.33
N ILE A 41 22.74 -0.51 9.43
CA ILE A 41 22.82 0.93 9.73
C ILE A 41 21.86 1.30 10.87
N ILE A 42 20.62 0.79 10.86
CA ILE A 42 19.64 1.04 11.93
C ILE A 42 20.18 0.48 13.26
N GLN A 43 20.72 -0.73 13.25
CA GLN A 43 21.29 -1.38 14.45
C GLN A 43 22.42 -0.54 15.08
N LYS A 44 23.20 0.14 14.25
CA LYS A 44 24.26 1.07 14.68
C LYS A 44 23.74 2.46 15.08
N GLY A 45 22.40 2.65 15.14
CA GLY A 45 21.78 3.92 15.48
C GLY A 45 21.77 4.95 14.35
N GLY A 46 22.13 4.54 13.12
CA GLY A 46 22.13 5.42 11.94
C GLY A 46 20.79 5.46 11.22
N ARG A 47 20.69 6.38 10.26
CA ARG A 47 19.55 6.52 9.36
C ARG A 47 19.90 5.99 7.97
N PRO A 48 19.45 4.80 7.56
CA PRO A 48 19.68 4.30 6.22
C PRO A 48 18.89 5.10 5.19
N LYS A 49 19.33 5.04 3.95
CA LYS A 49 18.54 5.53 2.81
C LYS A 49 17.33 4.61 2.61
N PRO A 50 16.15 5.12 2.23
CA PRO A 50 14.98 4.27 2.06
C PRO A 50 15.16 3.26 0.93
N VAL A 51 14.46 2.14 1.03
CA VAL A 51 14.48 1.09 -0.01
C VAL A 51 13.62 1.52 -1.20
N MET A 52 12.47 2.08 -0.92
CA MET A 52 11.50 2.57 -1.87
C MET A 52 10.80 3.80 -1.30
N PHE A 53 10.00 4.46 -2.10
CA PHE A 53 9.08 5.49 -1.62
C PHE A 53 7.71 5.36 -2.27
N HIS A 54 6.71 5.89 -1.59
CA HIS A 54 5.36 6.06 -2.11
C HIS A 54 5.18 7.49 -2.64
N MET A 55 4.35 7.64 -3.66
CA MET A 55 3.96 8.93 -4.19
C MET A 55 2.45 8.97 -4.41
N SER A 56 1.78 9.93 -3.77
CA SER A 56 0.38 10.26 -4.03
C SER A 56 0.32 11.41 -5.04
N PRO A 57 0.12 11.13 -6.35
CA PRO A 57 0.22 12.17 -7.37
C PRO A 57 -1.02 13.07 -7.41
N ALA A 58 -2.18 12.58 -6.93
CA ALA A 58 -3.45 13.28 -7.04
C ALA A 58 -4.41 12.92 -5.91
N ASN A 59 -5.09 13.91 -5.37
CA ASN A 59 -6.18 13.74 -4.42
C ASN A 59 -7.55 13.47 -5.07
N PRO A 60 -7.88 14.02 -6.27
CA PRO A 60 -9.11 13.65 -6.96
C PRO A 60 -9.27 12.15 -7.10
N CYS A 61 -10.51 11.68 -6.90
CA CYS A 61 -10.91 10.30 -7.10
C CYS A 61 -12.30 10.25 -7.71
N ASN A 62 -12.55 9.31 -8.58
CA ASN A 62 -13.86 9.09 -9.18
C ASN A 62 -14.72 8.08 -8.40
N LEU A 63 -14.22 7.56 -7.27
CA LEU A 63 -14.98 6.70 -6.36
C LEU A 63 -15.23 7.40 -5.02
N THR A 64 -16.27 6.95 -4.31
CA THR A 64 -16.66 7.39 -2.96
C THR A 64 -16.72 6.20 -2.00
N CYS A 65 -15.59 5.51 -1.84
CA CYS A 65 -15.52 4.34 -0.97
C CYS A 65 -15.81 4.72 0.50
N SER A 66 -16.70 3.98 1.15
CA SER A 66 -17.09 4.19 2.55
C SER A 66 -15.92 3.97 3.54
N PHE A 67 -14.98 3.11 3.18
CA PHE A 67 -13.76 2.82 3.94
C PHE A 67 -12.58 3.73 3.58
N CYS A 68 -12.79 4.80 2.82
CA CYS A 68 -11.70 5.64 2.34
C CYS A 68 -11.09 6.45 3.48
N CYS A 69 -9.87 6.12 3.86
CA CYS A 69 -9.11 6.85 4.89
C CYS A 69 -8.68 8.26 4.46
N PHE A 70 -8.75 8.55 3.16
CA PHE A 70 -8.44 9.87 2.58
C PHE A 70 -9.70 10.68 2.27
N ALA A 71 -10.83 10.36 2.88
CA ALA A 71 -12.12 10.94 2.51
C ALA A 71 -12.20 12.46 2.65
N ASN A 72 -11.57 13.03 3.68
CA ASN A 72 -11.63 14.45 4.00
C ASN A 72 -10.54 15.31 3.31
N ARG A 73 -9.76 14.73 2.40
CA ARG A 73 -8.74 15.47 1.65
C ARG A 73 -9.33 16.50 0.68
N SER A 74 -8.57 17.51 0.35
CA SER A 74 -8.92 18.44 -0.74
C SER A 74 -8.93 17.70 -2.09
N MET A 75 -10.03 17.78 -2.80
CA MET A 75 -10.23 17.10 -4.09
C MET A 75 -9.57 17.85 -5.27
N LYS A 76 -8.91 18.97 -5.02
CA LYS A 76 -8.28 19.82 -6.07
C LYS A 76 -6.78 19.67 -6.14
N GLU A 77 -6.16 19.12 -5.10
CA GLU A 77 -4.72 19.05 -4.99
C GLU A 77 -4.13 17.93 -5.85
N MET A 78 -3.07 18.27 -6.56
CA MET A 78 -2.22 17.36 -7.33
C MET A 78 -0.78 17.86 -7.27
N LEU A 79 0.16 16.94 -7.26
CA LEU A 79 1.57 17.29 -7.48
C LEU A 79 1.76 17.80 -8.91
N THR A 80 2.58 18.81 -9.08
CA THR A 80 3.05 19.19 -10.41
C THR A 80 4.06 18.17 -10.94
N VAL A 81 4.21 18.11 -12.26
CA VAL A 81 5.24 17.26 -12.89
C VAL A 81 6.64 17.61 -12.37
N ALA A 82 6.93 18.89 -12.15
CA ALA A 82 8.20 19.33 -11.61
C ALA A 82 8.46 18.80 -10.21
N GLN A 83 7.48 18.86 -9.32
CA GLN A 83 7.58 18.29 -7.97
C GLN A 83 7.79 16.78 -8.00
N MET A 84 7.04 16.05 -8.83
CA MET A 84 7.21 14.61 -8.95
C MET A 84 8.59 14.22 -9.49
N LYS A 85 9.09 14.91 -10.49
CA LYS A 85 10.44 14.68 -11.04
C LYS A 85 11.53 15.04 -10.03
N SER A 86 11.38 16.15 -9.28
CA SER A 86 12.31 16.54 -8.21
C SER A 86 12.39 15.44 -7.14
N ALA A 87 11.25 14.96 -6.65
CA ALA A 87 11.22 13.86 -5.68
C ALA A 87 11.90 12.58 -6.22
N ILE A 88 11.62 12.20 -7.48
CA ILE A 88 12.24 11.05 -8.13
C ILE A 88 13.77 11.23 -8.18
N ASP A 89 14.26 12.37 -8.64
CA ASP A 89 15.70 12.62 -8.76
C ASP A 89 16.42 12.53 -7.42
N GLN A 90 15.84 13.10 -6.38
CA GLN A 90 16.43 13.06 -5.04
C GLN A 90 16.44 11.65 -4.45
N PHE A 91 15.34 10.89 -4.58
CA PHE A 91 15.33 9.50 -4.11
C PHE A 91 16.27 8.61 -4.94
N VAL A 92 16.39 8.83 -6.24
CA VAL A 92 17.38 8.13 -7.09
C VAL A 92 18.81 8.45 -6.64
N ALA A 93 19.12 9.72 -6.34
CA ALA A 93 20.42 10.11 -5.81
C ALA A 93 20.76 9.45 -4.47
N LEU A 94 19.77 9.06 -3.69
CA LEU A 94 19.92 8.28 -2.45
C LEU A 94 20.03 6.76 -2.68
N GLY A 95 19.96 6.28 -3.93
CA GLY A 95 20.04 4.86 -4.27
C GLY A 95 18.75 4.09 -3.96
N VAL A 96 17.59 4.74 -4.00
CA VAL A 96 16.29 4.08 -3.90
C VAL A 96 16.04 3.17 -5.09
N LEU A 97 15.47 1.99 -4.86
CA LEU A 97 15.33 0.94 -5.87
C LEU A 97 13.97 0.94 -6.57
N GLY A 98 12.95 1.49 -5.93
CA GLY A 98 11.60 1.46 -6.47
C GLY A 98 10.68 2.54 -5.93
N MET A 99 9.58 2.72 -6.62
CA MET A 99 8.51 3.61 -6.20
C MET A 99 7.14 2.99 -6.44
N GLU A 100 6.16 3.48 -5.71
CA GLU A 100 4.77 3.07 -5.86
C GLU A 100 3.88 4.31 -5.98
N PHE A 101 3.13 4.41 -7.07
CA PHE A 101 2.03 5.36 -7.13
C PHE A 101 0.86 4.82 -6.32
N ILE A 102 0.47 5.58 -5.30
CA ILE A 102 -0.68 5.29 -4.46
C ILE A 102 -1.64 6.48 -4.46
N GLY A 103 -2.77 6.36 -3.80
CA GLY A 103 -3.69 7.48 -3.70
C GLY A 103 -3.79 8.08 -2.30
N GLY A 104 -3.86 9.39 -2.21
CA GLY A 104 -4.95 10.14 -1.63
C GLY A 104 -6.21 10.00 -2.46
N GLY A 105 -6.10 10.05 -3.78
CA GLY A 105 -7.14 9.80 -4.75
C GLY A 105 -6.81 8.65 -5.71
N GLU A 106 -7.27 8.77 -6.94
CA GLU A 106 -6.97 7.81 -8.00
C GLU A 106 -5.78 8.31 -8.84
N PRO A 107 -4.64 7.61 -8.82
CA PRO A 107 -3.44 8.06 -9.55
C PRO A 107 -3.67 8.27 -11.04
N THR A 108 -4.50 7.45 -11.69
CA THR A 108 -4.79 7.56 -13.13
C THR A 108 -5.63 8.78 -13.51
N LEU A 109 -6.09 9.56 -12.53
CA LEU A 109 -6.71 10.87 -12.77
C LEU A 109 -5.67 11.98 -12.96
N HIS A 110 -4.41 11.75 -12.59
CA HIS A 110 -3.37 12.75 -12.83
C HIS A 110 -3.08 12.88 -14.35
N PRO A 111 -3.25 14.06 -14.95
CA PRO A 111 -3.26 14.21 -16.42
C PRO A 111 -1.90 13.93 -17.07
N LYS A 112 -0.83 13.93 -16.28
CA LYS A 112 0.55 13.74 -16.72
C LYS A 112 1.21 12.49 -16.12
N LEU A 113 0.40 11.51 -15.66
CA LEU A 113 0.93 10.31 -15.03
C LEU A 113 1.89 9.55 -15.96
N ASP A 114 1.53 9.39 -17.24
CA ASP A 114 2.37 8.71 -18.24
C ASP A 114 3.76 9.35 -18.40
N GLU A 115 3.84 10.68 -18.36
CA GLU A 115 5.10 11.41 -18.44
C GLU A 115 5.98 11.08 -17.22
N VAL A 116 5.38 11.00 -16.04
CA VAL A 116 6.11 10.71 -14.80
C VAL A 116 6.51 9.23 -14.71
N ILE A 117 5.68 8.31 -15.18
CA ILE A 117 6.02 6.90 -15.31
C ILE A 117 7.26 6.73 -16.21
N ALA A 118 7.22 7.33 -17.41
CA ALA A 118 8.35 7.27 -18.33
C ALA A 118 9.63 7.87 -17.72
N TYR A 119 9.51 8.98 -17.01
CA TYR A 119 10.62 9.61 -16.32
C TYR A 119 11.21 8.70 -15.24
N ALA A 120 10.41 8.15 -14.34
CA ALA A 120 10.85 7.25 -13.29
C ALA A 120 11.51 5.98 -13.86
N HIS A 121 10.92 5.42 -14.92
CA HIS A 121 11.50 4.28 -15.64
C HIS A 121 12.87 4.61 -16.24
N SER A 122 13.04 5.79 -16.85
CA SER A 122 14.33 6.25 -17.41
C SER A 122 15.43 6.40 -16.36
N LYS A 123 15.04 6.60 -15.09
CA LYS A 123 15.96 6.64 -13.93
C LYS A 123 16.26 5.27 -13.34
N GLY A 124 15.75 4.19 -13.91
CA GLY A 124 16.00 2.81 -13.49
C GLY A 124 15.14 2.33 -12.31
N LEU A 125 14.14 3.09 -11.87
CA LEU A 125 13.27 2.67 -10.78
C LEU A 125 12.35 1.52 -11.20
N LYS A 126 12.13 0.58 -10.28
CA LYS A 126 11.01 -0.37 -10.36
C LYS A 126 9.74 0.33 -9.93
N ILE A 127 8.71 0.31 -10.76
CA ILE A 127 7.51 1.12 -10.57
C ILE A 127 6.31 0.22 -10.30
N GLY A 128 5.59 0.50 -9.23
CA GLY A 128 4.30 -0.10 -8.92
C GLY A 128 3.18 0.94 -8.95
N ILE A 129 1.95 0.49 -9.11
CA ILE A 129 0.77 1.34 -8.99
C ILE A 129 -0.38 0.61 -8.30
N CYS A 130 -1.04 1.29 -7.36
CA CYS A 130 -2.37 0.94 -6.87
C CYS A 130 -3.39 1.85 -7.54
N THR A 131 -4.38 1.26 -8.20
CA THR A 131 -5.45 2.00 -8.91
C THR A 131 -6.79 1.32 -8.68
N ASN A 132 -7.87 2.07 -8.71
CA ASN A 132 -9.22 1.51 -8.70
C ASN A 132 -9.61 0.84 -10.03
N GLY A 133 -8.72 0.87 -11.03
CA GLY A 133 -8.87 0.19 -12.31
C GLY A 133 -9.88 0.81 -13.29
N SER A 134 -10.63 1.83 -12.88
CA SER A 134 -11.68 2.42 -13.70
C SER A 134 -11.19 3.16 -14.96
N ARG A 135 -9.87 3.42 -15.05
CA ARG A 135 -9.26 4.22 -16.11
C ARG A 135 -8.02 3.61 -16.74
N LEU A 136 -7.91 2.29 -16.77
CA LEU A 136 -6.74 1.61 -17.34
C LEU A 136 -6.41 2.09 -18.77
N LYS A 137 -7.41 2.34 -19.61
CA LYS A 137 -7.23 2.87 -20.99
C LYS A 137 -6.60 4.27 -21.07
N LYS A 138 -6.54 5.01 -19.96
CA LYS A 138 -5.95 6.35 -19.94
C LYS A 138 -4.42 6.33 -19.78
N VAL A 139 -3.87 5.28 -19.25
CA VAL A 139 -2.42 5.09 -19.11
C VAL A 139 -1.91 4.31 -20.32
N LYS A 140 -0.81 4.77 -20.90
CA LYS A 140 -0.20 4.17 -22.10
C LYS A 140 1.08 3.40 -21.77
N ASN A 141 1.77 3.80 -20.71
CA ASN A 141 3.10 3.29 -20.36
C ASN A 141 3.05 2.12 -19.38
N TRP A 142 2.00 1.28 -19.44
CA TRP A 142 1.88 0.10 -18.58
C TRP A 142 3.09 -0.82 -18.64
N HIS A 143 3.69 -1.01 -19.82
CA HIS A 143 4.87 -1.84 -20.04
C HIS A 143 6.13 -1.37 -19.30
N MET A 144 6.13 -0.14 -18.75
CA MET A 144 7.20 0.40 -17.92
C MET A 144 7.02 0.10 -16.44
N LEU A 145 5.88 -0.47 -16.04
CA LEU A 145 5.60 -0.84 -14.66
C LEU A 145 6.09 -2.26 -14.35
N SER A 146 6.44 -2.50 -13.11
CA SER A 146 6.78 -3.83 -12.61
C SER A 146 5.55 -4.58 -12.12
N TRP A 147 4.56 -3.87 -11.58
CA TRP A 147 3.31 -4.45 -11.09
C TRP A 147 2.18 -3.43 -11.02
N VAL A 148 0.96 -3.95 -11.06
CA VAL A 148 -0.27 -3.19 -10.82
C VAL A 148 -1.13 -3.91 -9.79
N ARG A 149 -1.75 -3.13 -8.89
CA ARG A 149 -2.79 -3.62 -7.98
C ARG A 149 -4.11 -2.94 -8.26
N LEU A 150 -5.08 -3.74 -8.65
CA LEU A 150 -6.44 -3.30 -8.92
C LEU A 150 -7.25 -3.25 -7.62
N GLY A 151 -7.84 -2.12 -7.32
CA GLY A 151 -8.82 -1.98 -6.24
C GLY A 151 -10.19 -2.47 -6.70
N MET A 152 -10.66 -3.58 -6.16
CA MET A 152 -11.93 -4.22 -6.52
C MET A 152 -13.09 -3.61 -5.73
N TYR A 153 -13.28 -2.28 -5.82
CA TYR A 153 -14.23 -1.55 -4.98
C TYR A 153 -15.44 -1.02 -5.72
N SER A 154 -15.29 -0.76 -7.02
CA SER A 154 -16.37 -0.27 -7.85
C SER A 154 -17.02 -1.43 -8.56
N TRP A 155 -18.27 -1.70 -8.22
CA TRP A 155 -19.08 -2.66 -8.91
C TRP A 155 -20.26 -1.92 -9.53
N ASP A 156 -20.35 -1.94 -10.84
CA ASP A 156 -21.56 -1.56 -11.54
C ASP A 156 -22.43 -2.83 -11.67
N GLU A 157 -23.67 -2.78 -11.23
CA GLU A 157 -24.58 -3.92 -11.31
C GLU A 157 -24.86 -4.33 -12.75
N GLU A 158 -24.82 -3.37 -13.69
CA GLU A 158 -25.02 -3.60 -15.13
C GLU A 158 -23.72 -4.08 -15.83
N LYS A 159 -22.55 -3.67 -15.31
CA LYS A 159 -21.23 -3.96 -15.89
C LYS A 159 -20.23 -4.38 -14.85
N PRO A 160 -20.34 -5.61 -14.36
CA PRO A 160 -19.46 -6.08 -13.32
C PRO A 160 -17.98 -6.09 -13.78
N TYR A 161 -17.14 -5.34 -13.09
CA TYR A 161 -15.67 -5.35 -13.21
C TYR A 161 -15.10 -5.34 -14.64
N GLU A 162 -15.63 -4.54 -15.55
CA GLU A 162 -14.94 -4.29 -16.82
C GLU A 162 -13.67 -3.46 -16.57
N TYR A 163 -12.63 -4.11 -16.11
CA TYR A 163 -11.34 -3.45 -15.83
C TYR A 163 -10.52 -3.19 -17.08
N HIS A 164 -11.03 -3.48 -18.26
CA HIS A 164 -10.26 -3.33 -19.51
C HIS A 164 -8.87 -3.95 -19.40
N LEU A 165 -8.80 -5.17 -18.89
CA LEU A 165 -7.55 -5.90 -18.68
C LEU A 165 -6.75 -6.07 -19.97
N GLU A 166 -7.42 -6.01 -21.12
CA GLU A 166 -6.81 -6.11 -22.45
C GLU A 166 -5.67 -5.10 -22.67
N VAL A 167 -5.62 -3.99 -21.91
CA VAL A 167 -4.54 -2.99 -22.02
C VAL A 167 -3.29 -3.36 -21.25
N ILE A 168 -3.38 -4.31 -20.34
CA ILE A 168 -2.26 -4.77 -19.49
C ILE A 168 -2.01 -6.26 -19.64
N GLU A 169 -2.92 -7.00 -20.26
CA GLU A 169 -2.79 -8.43 -20.53
C GLU A 169 -1.64 -8.67 -21.52
N GLY A 170 -0.84 -9.71 -21.25
CA GLY A 170 0.32 -10.06 -22.07
C GLY A 170 1.56 -9.18 -21.90
N LEU A 171 1.50 -8.12 -21.09
CA LEU A 171 2.67 -7.35 -20.70
C LEU A 171 3.47 -8.10 -19.63
N ASP A 172 4.78 -7.85 -19.57
CA ASP A 172 5.67 -8.39 -18.51
C ASP A 172 5.52 -7.58 -17.20
N ILE A 173 4.29 -7.55 -16.69
CA ILE A 173 3.94 -6.89 -15.42
C ILE A 173 3.18 -7.85 -14.51
N GLU A 174 3.38 -7.73 -13.21
CA GLU A 174 2.64 -8.53 -12.25
C GLU A 174 1.29 -7.86 -11.92
N ILE A 175 0.18 -8.57 -12.14
CA ILE A 175 -1.17 -8.08 -11.85
C ILE A 175 -1.65 -8.72 -10.54
N SER A 176 -2.18 -7.90 -9.65
CA SER A 176 -2.83 -8.34 -8.42
C SER A 176 -4.08 -7.50 -8.14
N ALA A 177 -4.94 -7.97 -7.25
CA ALA A 177 -6.12 -7.26 -6.81
C ALA A 177 -6.13 -7.08 -5.29
N ALA A 178 -6.90 -6.11 -4.83
CA ALA A 178 -7.21 -5.92 -3.42
C ALA A 178 -8.69 -5.59 -3.27
N TYR A 179 -9.34 -6.27 -2.37
CA TYR A 179 -10.72 -6.01 -1.97
C TYR A 179 -10.75 -5.61 -0.50
N VAL A 180 -11.47 -4.55 -0.17
CA VAL A 180 -11.71 -4.14 1.21
C VAL A 180 -13.17 -4.42 1.54
N TRP A 181 -13.38 -5.35 2.47
CA TRP A 181 -14.71 -5.60 3.02
C TRP A 181 -15.07 -4.52 4.02
N ASP A 182 -16.23 -3.91 3.83
CA ASP A 182 -16.70 -2.83 4.69
C ASP A 182 -17.91 -3.24 5.57
N GLY A 183 -18.36 -4.49 5.45
CA GLY A 183 -19.47 -5.06 6.19
C GLY A 183 -20.84 -4.75 5.58
N ALA A 184 -21.85 -5.50 6.02
CA ALA A 184 -23.19 -5.50 5.43
C ALA A 184 -24.14 -4.41 5.98
N THR A 185 -23.65 -3.50 6.83
CA THR A 185 -24.52 -2.50 7.43
C THR A 185 -24.47 -1.18 6.66
N GLU A 186 -25.61 -0.62 6.35
CA GLU A 186 -25.76 0.71 5.76
C GLU A 186 -25.11 1.82 6.60
N THR A 187 -24.80 1.54 7.86
CA THR A 187 -24.15 2.42 8.83
C THR A 187 -22.61 2.41 8.72
N SER A 188 -22.04 1.70 7.76
CA SER A 188 -20.59 1.64 7.57
C SER A 188 -19.98 2.92 6.97
N THR A 189 -20.77 3.94 6.75
CA THR A 189 -20.26 5.25 6.38
C THR A 189 -19.39 5.79 7.52
N ASN A 190 -18.16 6.15 7.20
CA ASN A 190 -17.29 6.83 8.14
C ASN A 190 -17.98 8.09 8.66
N PRO A 191 -18.31 8.19 9.97
CA PRO A 191 -19.06 9.31 10.52
C PRO A 191 -18.29 10.64 10.44
N ASN A 192 -16.98 10.57 10.19
CA ASN A 192 -16.12 11.73 10.06
C ASN A 192 -16.01 12.27 8.62
N ILE A 193 -16.72 11.65 7.66
CA ILE A 193 -16.74 12.15 6.29
C ILE A 193 -17.62 13.38 6.20
N THR A 194 -17.01 14.52 5.87
CA THR A 194 -17.67 15.84 5.80
C THR A 194 -17.25 16.61 4.55
N GLY A 195 -17.92 17.74 4.27
CA GLY A 195 -17.51 18.70 3.28
C GLY A 195 -17.58 18.25 1.82
N GLU A 196 -16.62 18.69 1.00
CA GLU A 196 -16.60 18.47 -0.48
C GLU A 196 -16.79 17.00 -0.88
N TRP A 197 -16.37 16.08 -0.05
CA TRP A 197 -16.50 14.65 -0.32
C TRP A 197 -17.98 14.20 -0.32
N LEU A 198 -18.78 14.66 0.63
CA LEU A 198 -20.24 14.39 0.66
C LEU A 198 -20.93 15.03 -0.53
N ASP A 199 -20.62 16.29 -0.82
CA ASP A 199 -21.25 17.04 -1.90
C ASP A 199 -20.93 16.41 -3.28
N SER A 200 -19.76 15.80 -3.40
CA SER A 200 -19.34 15.14 -4.63
C SER A 200 -19.85 13.70 -4.77
N LYS A 201 -20.45 13.12 -3.73
CA LYS A 201 -20.90 11.71 -3.70
C LYS A 201 -21.87 11.40 -4.85
N ALA A 202 -22.79 12.30 -5.16
CA ALA A 202 -23.75 12.13 -6.26
C ALA A 202 -23.11 12.09 -7.65
N LYS A 203 -21.86 12.56 -7.79
CA LYS A 203 -21.13 12.65 -9.05
C LYS A 203 -20.08 11.55 -9.24
N ARG A 204 -19.90 10.69 -8.25
CA ARG A 204 -18.88 9.64 -8.23
C ARG A 204 -19.54 8.27 -8.11
N LEU A 205 -18.88 7.26 -8.68
CA LEU A 205 -19.33 5.88 -8.53
C LEU A 205 -19.21 5.46 -7.05
N ALA A 206 -20.30 4.96 -6.49
CA ALA A 206 -20.31 4.43 -5.13
C ALA A 206 -19.54 3.10 -5.08
N SER A 207 -18.83 2.87 -4.00
CA SER A 207 -18.27 1.56 -3.70
C SER A 207 -19.37 0.64 -3.15
N ASN A 208 -19.44 -0.58 -3.67
CA ASN A 208 -20.37 -1.62 -3.23
C ASN A 208 -19.68 -2.75 -2.46
N SER A 209 -18.52 -2.48 -1.84
CA SER A 209 -17.71 -3.48 -1.14
C SER A 209 -18.33 -4.02 0.16
N TYR A 210 -19.50 -3.57 0.53
CA TYR A 210 -20.29 -4.07 1.65
C TYR A 210 -21.37 -5.10 1.26
N LYS A 211 -21.63 -5.29 -0.03
CA LYS A 211 -22.65 -6.25 -0.50
C LYS A 211 -22.07 -7.64 -0.64
N GLU A 212 -22.68 -8.63 -0.01
CA GLU A 212 -22.26 -10.03 -0.06
C GLU A 212 -22.24 -10.60 -1.48
N ASP A 213 -23.27 -10.31 -2.27
CA ASP A 213 -23.33 -10.73 -3.67
C ASP A 213 -22.15 -10.21 -4.49
N ASN A 214 -21.73 -8.96 -4.26
CA ASN A 214 -20.57 -8.40 -4.91
C ASN A 214 -19.28 -9.06 -4.47
N PHE A 215 -19.19 -9.45 -3.21
CA PHE A 215 -18.05 -10.21 -2.71
C PHE A 215 -17.96 -11.57 -3.38
N LEU A 216 -19.07 -12.31 -3.47
CA LEU A 216 -19.10 -13.62 -4.14
C LEU A 216 -18.79 -13.52 -5.65
N LYS A 217 -19.32 -12.50 -6.32
CA LYS A 217 -18.98 -12.19 -7.72
C LYS A 217 -17.51 -11.83 -7.89
N MET A 218 -16.93 -11.06 -6.95
CA MET A 218 -15.50 -10.75 -6.94
C MET A 218 -14.66 -12.01 -6.80
N LEU A 219 -15.03 -12.94 -5.91
CA LEU A 219 -14.35 -14.24 -5.78
C LEU A 219 -14.35 -15.00 -7.11
N ALA A 220 -15.52 -15.10 -7.75
CA ALA A 220 -15.65 -15.77 -9.05
C ALA A 220 -14.76 -15.12 -10.10
N TRP A 221 -14.78 -13.80 -10.17
CA TRP A 221 -13.99 -13.05 -11.14
C TRP A 221 -12.47 -13.25 -10.98
N VAL A 222 -11.96 -13.18 -9.74
CA VAL A 222 -10.51 -13.36 -9.50
C VAL A 222 -10.04 -14.77 -9.74
N GLU A 223 -10.87 -15.79 -9.47
CA GLU A 223 -10.58 -17.20 -9.78
C GLU A 223 -10.58 -17.44 -11.30
N GLU A 224 -11.56 -16.90 -12.03
CA GLU A 224 -11.65 -16.98 -13.50
C GLU A 224 -10.43 -16.36 -14.18
N HIS A 225 -10.05 -15.14 -13.77
CA HIS A 225 -8.92 -14.41 -14.36
C HIS A 225 -7.56 -14.80 -13.77
N LYS A 226 -7.52 -15.70 -12.78
CA LYS A 226 -6.31 -16.15 -12.10
C LYS A 226 -5.47 -15.00 -11.53
N ILE A 227 -6.16 -13.97 -10.98
CA ILE A 227 -5.53 -12.78 -10.42
C ILE A 227 -5.47 -12.91 -8.90
N PRO A 228 -4.26 -12.93 -8.29
CA PRO A 228 -4.14 -12.95 -6.83
C PRO A 228 -4.85 -11.75 -6.19
N CYS A 229 -5.82 -12.01 -5.34
CA CYS A 229 -6.62 -10.98 -4.68
C CYS A 229 -6.49 -11.06 -3.16
N ARG A 230 -6.02 -9.97 -2.57
CA ARG A 230 -5.98 -9.81 -1.12
C ARG A 230 -7.31 -9.26 -0.62
N ILE A 231 -7.97 -10.01 0.25
CA ILE A 231 -9.16 -9.56 0.98
C ILE A 231 -8.70 -8.91 2.28
N ALA A 232 -9.04 -7.65 2.46
CA ALA A 232 -8.77 -6.84 3.64
C ALA A 232 -10.08 -6.34 4.24
N PHE A 233 -10.02 -5.85 5.47
CA PHE A 233 -11.17 -5.28 6.18
C PHE A 233 -10.99 -3.78 6.36
N ASN A 234 -12.09 -3.08 6.59
CA ASN A 234 -12.06 -1.67 6.91
C ASN A 234 -11.40 -1.46 8.29
N ALA A 235 -10.11 -1.10 8.29
CA ALA A 235 -9.30 -0.93 9.49
C ALA A 235 -9.69 0.28 10.36
N ILE A 236 -10.52 1.19 9.85
CA ILE A 236 -11.00 2.35 10.63
C ILE A 236 -12.25 2.06 11.46
N LYS A 237 -12.84 0.87 11.30
CA LYS A 237 -13.95 0.40 12.13
C LYS A 237 -13.50 0.02 13.54
N PRO A 238 -14.42 0.06 14.53
CA PRO A 238 -14.20 -0.57 15.83
C PRO A 238 -13.81 -2.04 15.69
N VAL A 239 -12.91 -2.50 16.54
CA VAL A 239 -12.34 -3.88 16.49
C VAL A 239 -13.41 -4.94 16.52
N GLU A 240 -14.45 -4.76 17.34
CA GLU A 240 -15.56 -5.71 17.51
C GLU A 240 -16.32 -5.90 16.20
N LEU A 241 -16.54 -4.82 15.45
CA LEU A 241 -17.22 -4.89 14.16
C LEU A 241 -16.31 -5.56 13.10
N VAL A 242 -15.00 -5.30 13.14
CA VAL A 242 -14.06 -5.96 12.24
C VAL A 242 -14.01 -7.46 12.51
N LYS A 243 -14.06 -7.90 13.77
CA LYS A 243 -14.12 -9.33 14.12
C LYS A 243 -15.39 -10.00 13.56
N GLN A 244 -16.54 -9.34 13.69
CA GLN A 244 -17.79 -9.81 13.09
C GLN A 244 -17.69 -9.91 11.56
N ASP A 245 -17.09 -8.93 10.93
CA ASP A 245 -16.85 -8.92 9.49
C ASP A 245 -15.95 -10.10 9.06
N ILE A 246 -14.89 -10.40 9.82
CA ILE A 246 -14.00 -11.54 9.57
C ILE A 246 -14.77 -12.85 9.61
N ASP A 247 -15.58 -13.05 10.65
CA ASP A 247 -16.35 -14.29 10.80
C ASP A 247 -17.38 -14.42 9.68
N ARG A 248 -18.04 -13.33 9.29
CA ARG A 248 -18.98 -13.33 8.17
C ARG A 248 -18.28 -13.68 6.85
N ILE A 249 -17.14 -13.09 6.57
CA ILE A 249 -16.35 -13.38 5.35
C ILE A 249 -15.89 -14.83 5.30
N ARG A 250 -15.49 -15.41 6.43
CA ARG A 250 -15.12 -16.84 6.50
C ARG A 250 -16.29 -17.74 6.13
N VAL A 251 -17.50 -17.41 6.60
CA VAL A 251 -18.72 -18.13 6.23
C VAL A 251 -18.98 -18.02 4.72
N LEU A 252 -18.90 -16.83 4.15
CA LEU A 252 -19.09 -16.61 2.72
C LEU A 252 -18.07 -17.36 1.86
N ILE A 253 -16.80 -17.37 2.28
CA ILE A 253 -15.75 -18.15 1.62
C ILE A 253 -16.07 -19.63 1.67
N SER A 254 -16.45 -20.17 2.83
CA SER A 254 -16.81 -21.59 2.97
C SER A 254 -17.98 -21.96 2.07
N GLN A 255 -19.03 -21.14 2.03
CA GLN A 255 -20.18 -21.35 1.14
C GLN A 255 -19.80 -21.31 -0.34
N TYR A 256 -18.89 -20.42 -0.70
CA TYR A 256 -18.36 -20.34 -2.06
C TYR A 256 -17.58 -21.61 -2.43
N GLU A 257 -16.66 -22.04 -1.54
CA GLU A 257 -15.82 -23.22 -1.76
C GLU A 257 -16.61 -24.54 -1.81
N GLU A 258 -17.66 -24.67 -1.00
CA GLU A 258 -18.57 -25.82 -1.07
C GLU A 258 -19.24 -25.97 -2.43
N LYS A 259 -19.58 -24.84 -3.07
CA LYS A 259 -20.28 -24.82 -4.36
C LYS A 259 -19.34 -24.89 -5.55
N ASN A 260 -18.17 -24.22 -5.48
CA ASN A 260 -17.31 -23.95 -6.64
C ASN A 260 -15.92 -24.60 -6.52
N GLY A 261 -15.58 -25.22 -5.40
CA GLY A 261 -14.26 -25.76 -5.10
C GLY A 261 -13.37 -24.72 -4.40
N LYS A 262 -12.20 -25.18 -3.97
CA LYS A 262 -11.26 -24.38 -3.16
C LYS A 262 -10.76 -23.14 -3.90
N LEU A 263 -10.71 -22.03 -3.18
CA LEU A 263 -10.08 -20.78 -3.68
C LEU A 263 -8.57 -20.95 -3.86
N ASN A 264 -8.07 -20.49 -5.00
CA ASN A 264 -6.65 -20.52 -5.36
C ASN A 264 -6.03 -19.12 -5.44
N TYR A 265 -6.82 -18.10 -5.76
CA TYR A 265 -6.34 -16.75 -6.02
C TYR A 265 -6.81 -15.72 -5.00
N ALA A 266 -7.92 -15.95 -4.29
CA ALA A 266 -8.36 -15.05 -3.22
C ALA A 266 -7.85 -15.53 -1.85
N PHE A 267 -7.36 -14.63 -1.02
CA PHE A 267 -6.84 -14.91 0.31
C PHE A 267 -7.11 -13.78 1.30
N LEU A 268 -7.31 -14.13 2.56
CA LEU A 268 -7.44 -13.16 3.64
C LEU A 268 -6.06 -12.54 3.94
N SER A 269 -6.01 -11.24 4.11
CA SER A 269 -4.78 -10.58 4.58
C SER A 269 -4.60 -10.79 6.08
N ASP A 270 -3.34 -10.75 6.53
CA ASP A 270 -3.04 -10.64 7.96
C ASP A 270 -3.70 -9.37 8.52
N PHE A 271 -4.24 -9.45 9.73
CA PHE A 271 -5.00 -8.38 10.35
C PHE A 271 -4.18 -7.67 11.43
N ASN A 272 -4.14 -6.34 11.33
CA ASN A 272 -3.78 -5.47 12.43
C ASN A 272 -5.05 -4.75 12.86
N PHE A 273 -5.41 -4.85 14.13
CA PHE A 273 -6.58 -4.18 14.67
C PHE A 273 -6.23 -2.78 15.15
N LYS A 274 -7.21 -1.87 15.08
CA LYS A 274 -7.10 -0.54 15.68
C LYS A 274 -6.81 -0.68 17.18
N GLY A 275 -5.79 0.04 17.68
CA GLY A 275 -5.37 -0.02 19.08
C GLY A 275 -4.41 -1.16 19.42
N GLU A 276 -4.17 -2.13 18.55
CA GLU A 276 -3.11 -3.12 18.73
C GLU A 276 -1.78 -2.53 18.27
N ARG A 277 -1.00 -2.09 19.25
CA ARG A 277 0.36 -1.63 19.04
C ARG A 277 1.31 -2.73 19.48
N ARG A 278 2.25 -3.10 18.62
CA ARG A 278 3.20 -4.19 18.87
C ARG A 278 4.63 -3.72 19.04
N ASN A 279 4.90 -2.45 18.80
CA ASN A 279 6.25 -1.90 18.79
C ASN A 279 6.27 -0.46 19.29
N ASP A 280 7.38 -0.03 19.85
CA ASP A 280 7.59 1.29 20.41
C ASP A 280 8.27 2.26 19.44
N ASN A 281 8.84 1.76 18.33
CA ASN A 281 9.56 2.56 17.35
C ASN A 281 8.92 2.50 15.96
N CYS A 282 9.10 3.57 15.19
CA CYS A 282 8.67 3.64 13.79
C CYS A 282 9.87 3.79 12.87
N TYR A 283 10.08 2.79 12.02
CA TYR A 283 11.18 2.77 11.04
C TYR A 283 10.71 3.03 9.60
N MET A 284 9.42 3.32 9.40
CA MET A 284 8.86 3.36 8.04
C MET A 284 9.45 4.46 7.17
N HIS A 285 9.84 5.59 7.74
CA HIS A 285 10.56 6.64 6.99
C HIS A 285 11.92 6.16 6.45
N MET A 286 12.53 5.15 7.07
CA MET A 286 13.77 4.52 6.62
C MET A 286 13.55 3.40 5.60
N VAL A 287 12.31 2.99 5.38
CA VAL A 287 11.96 1.89 4.48
C VAL A 287 11.19 2.41 3.27
N LYS A 288 10.10 3.15 3.50
CA LYS A 288 9.16 3.58 2.47
C LYS A 288 8.40 4.85 2.86
N PRO A 289 9.07 6.01 2.90
CA PRO A 289 8.41 7.30 3.10
C PRO A 289 7.39 7.58 1.99
N CYS A 290 6.51 8.54 2.21
CA CYS A 290 5.48 8.91 1.26
C CYS A 290 5.50 10.39 0.91
N VAL A 291 5.50 10.70 -0.38
CA VAL A 291 5.29 12.05 -0.92
C VAL A 291 3.80 12.25 -1.15
N PHE A 292 3.22 13.28 -0.51
CA PHE A 292 1.81 13.63 -0.69
C PHE A 292 1.61 14.86 -1.60
N THR A 293 0.36 15.12 -1.95
CA THR A 293 -0.06 16.17 -2.90
C THR A 293 0.24 17.59 -2.43
N ASP A 294 0.48 17.80 -1.15
CA ASP A 294 0.90 19.06 -0.55
C ASP A 294 2.39 19.40 -0.77
N GLY A 295 3.12 18.52 -1.46
CA GLY A 295 4.56 18.69 -1.72
C GLY A 295 5.45 18.34 -0.54
N ASN A 296 4.93 17.65 0.46
CA ASN A 296 5.67 17.21 1.63
C ASN A 296 5.90 15.69 1.64
N VAL A 297 6.94 15.30 2.37
CA VAL A 297 7.32 13.90 2.60
C VAL A 297 6.98 13.51 4.03
N TYR A 298 6.33 12.38 4.18
CA TYR A 298 5.82 11.86 5.46
C TYR A 298 6.42 10.50 5.78
N VAL A 299 6.39 10.13 7.05
CA VAL A 299 7.01 8.90 7.57
C VAL A 299 6.48 7.63 6.88
N CYS A 300 5.22 7.61 6.49
CA CYS A 300 4.59 6.48 5.80
C CYS A 300 3.30 6.92 5.09
N PRO A 301 2.74 6.09 4.18
CA PRO A 301 1.48 6.39 3.51
C PRO A 301 0.26 6.26 4.42
N SER A 302 0.42 5.82 5.67
CA SER A 302 -0.66 5.72 6.65
C SER A 302 -0.75 6.94 7.58
N ALA A 303 0.05 7.97 7.37
CA ALA A 303 0.03 9.20 8.19
C ALA A 303 -1.36 9.89 8.18
N GLU A 304 -2.16 9.66 7.14
CA GLU A 304 -3.53 10.15 7.05
C GLU A 304 -4.56 9.24 7.73
N LEU A 305 -4.16 8.06 8.20
CA LEU A 305 -5.06 7.09 8.83
C LEU A 305 -5.30 7.35 10.32
N ALA A 306 -4.71 8.39 10.90
CA ALA A 306 -4.93 8.73 12.28
C ALA A 306 -6.36 9.30 12.45
N PRO A 307 -7.29 8.59 13.10
CA PRO A 307 -8.67 9.04 13.25
C PRO A 307 -8.79 10.37 14.00
N GLU A 308 -7.83 10.65 14.87
CA GLU A 308 -7.73 11.88 15.66
C GLU A 308 -7.61 13.12 14.78
N ASN A 309 -7.09 12.99 13.57
CA ASN A 309 -6.91 14.07 12.62
C ASN A 309 -8.03 14.15 11.56
N ASN A 310 -9.19 13.55 11.83
CA ASN A 310 -10.30 13.49 10.87
C ASN A 310 -9.89 12.96 9.48
N TYR A 311 -8.93 12.04 9.46
CA TYR A 311 -8.35 11.46 8.23
C TYR A 311 -7.71 12.50 7.28
N GLN A 312 -7.25 13.60 7.83
CA GLN A 312 -6.40 14.57 7.13
C GLN A 312 -4.92 14.23 7.38
N VAL A 313 -4.06 14.72 6.50
CA VAL A 313 -2.61 14.58 6.69
C VAL A 313 -2.20 15.20 8.00
N ASN A 314 -1.62 14.40 8.89
CA ASN A 314 -1.11 14.89 10.15
C ASN A 314 0.27 15.52 9.95
N PRO A 315 0.42 16.86 10.14
CA PRO A 315 1.70 17.55 9.94
C PRO A 315 2.81 17.06 10.88
N GLU A 316 2.46 16.46 12.01
CA GLU A 316 3.43 15.87 12.95
C GLU A 316 4.23 14.73 12.34
N PHE A 317 3.70 14.06 11.31
CA PHE A 317 4.39 12.99 10.59
C PHE A 317 5.21 13.49 9.40
N LYS A 318 5.26 14.79 9.15
CA LYS A 318 6.11 15.37 8.11
C LYS A 318 7.59 15.17 8.44
N ILE A 319 8.35 14.71 7.44
CA ILE A 319 9.80 14.56 7.49
C ILE A 319 10.47 15.84 6.97
N CYS A 320 10.13 16.22 5.75
CA CYS A 320 10.67 17.37 5.03
C CYS A 320 9.68 17.75 3.91
N ASP A 321 9.98 18.81 3.18
CA ASP A 321 9.42 19.04 1.84
C ASP A 321 10.19 18.22 0.78
N ILE A 322 9.69 18.26 -0.46
CA ILE A 322 10.32 17.53 -1.58
C ILE A 322 11.77 17.97 -1.76
N ASP A 323 12.07 19.27 -1.67
CA ASP A 323 13.40 19.80 -1.94
C ASP A 323 14.42 19.43 -0.85
N GLY A 324 13.96 19.10 0.35
CA GLY A 324 14.78 18.69 1.49
C GLY A 324 15.06 17.18 1.60
N ILE A 325 14.63 16.34 0.67
CA ILE A 325 14.75 14.85 0.77
C ILE A 325 16.20 14.44 0.94
N THR A 326 17.08 14.89 0.05
CA THR A 326 18.50 14.50 0.07
C THR A 326 19.18 14.96 1.34
N ASP A 327 18.91 16.18 1.78
CA ASP A 327 19.49 16.74 2.99
C ASP A 327 19.04 15.97 4.24
N PHE A 328 17.76 15.65 4.34
CA PHE A 328 17.22 14.85 5.46
C PHE A 328 17.92 13.49 5.59
N TYR A 329 18.06 12.75 4.49
CA TYR A 329 18.66 11.42 4.53
C TYR A 329 20.20 11.43 4.58
N ASN A 330 20.87 12.49 4.20
CA ASN A 330 22.32 12.64 4.32
C ASN A 330 22.73 13.21 5.68
N SER A 331 21.86 14.01 6.32
CA SER A 331 22.08 14.51 7.66
C SER A 331 21.92 13.36 8.67
N GLN A 332 23.02 12.94 9.28
CA GLN A 332 23.01 11.95 10.38
C GLN A 332 22.66 12.62 11.72
N VAL A 333 22.68 13.93 11.80
CA VAL A 333 22.52 14.71 13.04
C VAL A 333 21.48 15.82 12.81
N GLY A 334 20.47 15.90 13.67
CA GLY A 334 19.61 17.07 13.82
C GLY A 334 18.33 17.12 13.00
N GLY A 335 17.93 16.06 12.32
CA GLY A 335 16.57 15.95 11.78
C GLY A 335 15.56 15.65 12.89
N PRO A 336 14.26 15.94 12.67
CA PRO A 336 13.23 15.56 13.63
C PRO A 336 13.35 14.08 13.94
N ASP A 337 13.37 13.74 15.23
CA ASP A 337 13.27 12.33 15.65
C ASP A 337 11.88 11.83 15.35
N VAL A 338 11.73 11.27 14.15
CA VAL A 338 10.45 10.73 13.67
C VAL A 338 10.22 9.29 14.14
N SER A 339 11.24 8.64 14.72
CA SER A 339 11.11 7.26 15.21
C SER A 339 10.17 7.14 16.39
N ARG A 340 10.05 8.17 17.23
CA ARG A 340 9.18 8.22 18.40
C ARG A 340 7.78 8.78 18.13
N ARG A 341 7.53 9.36 16.98
CA ARG A 341 6.25 10.02 16.66
C ARG A 341 5.07 9.08 16.48
N HIS A 342 5.32 7.80 16.31
CA HIS A 342 4.26 6.80 16.18
C HIS A 342 3.41 6.64 17.45
N HIS A 343 3.80 7.24 18.59
CA HIS A 343 2.96 7.30 19.79
C HIS A 343 1.59 7.94 19.50
N ASP A 344 1.52 8.79 18.47
CA ASP A 344 0.29 9.46 18.05
C ASP A 344 -0.54 8.63 17.05
N CYS A 345 -0.04 7.47 16.62
CA CYS A 345 -0.79 6.56 15.75
C CYS A 345 -1.69 5.64 16.58
N SER A 346 -3.00 5.80 16.49
CA SER A 346 -3.96 4.86 17.08
C SER A 346 -4.00 3.51 16.37
N PHE A 347 -3.47 3.45 15.15
CA PHE A 347 -3.40 2.27 14.29
C PHE A 347 -2.09 2.24 13.51
N CYS A 348 -1.39 1.11 13.52
CA CYS A 348 -0.17 0.93 12.72
C CYS A 348 -0.36 -0.15 11.64
N LYS A 349 -0.51 0.27 10.40
CA LYS A 349 -0.57 -0.63 9.24
C LYS A 349 0.71 -1.44 9.03
N TYR A 350 1.82 -0.97 9.56
CA TYR A 350 3.16 -1.53 9.39
C TYR A 350 3.74 -2.09 10.69
N SER A 351 2.89 -2.45 11.66
CA SER A 351 3.34 -2.98 12.96
C SER A 351 4.27 -4.18 12.79
N ILE A 352 3.95 -5.13 11.90
CA ILE A 352 4.77 -6.31 11.66
C ILE A 352 6.17 -5.94 11.11
N GLN A 353 6.26 -4.95 10.23
CA GLN A 353 7.55 -4.49 9.71
C GLN A 353 8.38 -3.78 10.79
N ASN A 354 7.74 -2.95 11.59
CA ASN A 354 8.41 -2.26 12.69
C ASN A 354 8.88 -3.25 13.76
N GLU A 355 8.01 -4.21 14.14
CA GLU A 355 8.33 -5.28 15.08
C GLU A 355 9.56 -6.11 14.62
N LEU A 356 9.56 -6.53 13.35
CA LEU A 356 10.71 -7.25 12.79
C LEU A 356 12.00 -6.41 12.85
N ILE A 357 11.94 -5.11 12.61
CA ILE A 357 13.13 -4.26 12.71
C ILE A 357 13.53 -4.09 14.16
N ASP A 358 12.60 -3.88 15.10
CA ASP A 358 12.89 -3.82 16.53
C ASP A 358 13.58 -5.10 17.00
N ASP A 359 13.09 -6.28 16.61
CA ASP A 359 13.69 -7.58 16.95
C ASP A 359 15.12 -7.72 16.41
N ILE A 360 15.39 -7.19 15.21
CA ILE A 360 16.72 -7.26 14.59
C ILE A 360 17.71 -6.28 15.23
N VAL A 361 17.25 -5.09 15.61
CA VAL A 361 18.14 -4.02 16.09
C VAL A 361 18.30 -4.00 17.60
N THR A 362 17.39 -4.63 18.33
CA THR A 362 17.46 -4.75 19.78
C THR A 362 18.33 -5.95 20.17
N GLU A 363 19.27 -5.76 21.09
CA GLU A 363 20.02 -6.89 21.64
C GLU A 363 19.06 -7.81 22.39
N THR A 364 18.88 -9.02 21.88
CA THR A 364 18.12 -10.08 22.54
C THR A 364 19.05 -11.02 23.27
N ARG A 365 18.62 -11.54 24.42
CA ARG A 365 19.37 -12.59 25.12
C ARG A 365 19.22 -13.91 24.36
N HIS A 366 20.30 -14.69 24.33
CA HIS A 366 20.27 -16.04 23.75
C HIS A 366 19.99 -16.07 22.23
N ASN A 367 20.65 -15.18 21.47
CA ASN A 367 20.56 -15.13 20.00
C ASN A 367 21.00 -16.44 19.32
N GLU A 368 21.74 -17.31 20.04
CA GLU A 368 22.18 -18.63 19.58
C GLU A 368 21.06 -19.67 19.48
N PHE A 369 19.87 -19.39 20.04
CA PHE A 369 18.70 -20.26 19.93
C PHE A 369 17.72 -19.70 18.90
N ALA A 370 18.05 -19.82 17.60
CA ALA A 370 17.20 -19.40 16.49
C ALA A 370 16.26 -20.52 16.03
#